data_030506420095b3627c4c268e2c01eb7f
#
_entry.id   030506420095b3627c4c268e2c01eb7f
#
_cell.length_a   1.000
_cell.length_b   1.000
_cell.length_c   1.000
_cell.angle_alpha   90.00
_cell.angle_beta   90.00
_cell.angle_gamma   90.00
#
_symmetry.space_group_name_H-M   'P 1'
#
loop_
_entity.id
_entity.type
_entity.pdbx_description
1 polymer ?
#
loop_
_entity_poly.entity_id
_entity_poly.type
_entity_poly.pdbx_seq_one_letter_code
_entity_poly.pdbx_strand_id
1 'polypeptide(L)'
;MENIKLTIGFDPHETRKKHLQGLTAFRQHIYDLHFPHYNPQICASGRPVNTKISLYEARRRTMNLISWNQRHTGFKLSLLLNYLLHDNYRAVVDNVIKEFYPRGVRSFVVADIELIKRLKDALPDCEIQGSCLSHRMTEEELEE
;
A
#
# COMPACT_ATOMS: atom_id res chain seq x y z
N MET A 1 -29.36 7.17 3.02
CA MET A 1 -28.54 5.96 2.99
C MET A 1 -27.07 6.34 3.08
N GLU A 2 -26.38 5.75 4.03
CA GLU A 2 -24.97 6.02 4.21
C GLU A 2 -24.17 5.58 2.99
N ASN A 3 -23.24 6.43 2.56
CA ASN A 3 -22.33 6.10 1.46
C ASN A 3 -21.22 5.19 1.97
N ILE A 4 -21.43 3.89 1.78
CA ILE A 4 -20.40 2.90 2.07
C ILE A 4 -19.38 2.92 0.93
N LYS A 5 -18.11 3.13 1.27
CA LYS A 5 -17.02 3.04 0.31
C LYS A 5 -16.19 1.79 0.58
N LEU A 6 -15.77 1.15 -0.49
CA LEU A 6 -15.05 -0.11 -0.46
C LEU A 6 -13.55 0.12 -0.69
N THR A 7 -12.75 -0.68 -0.01
CA THR A 7 -11.34 -0.85 -0.31
C THR A 7 -11.18 -2.08 -1.18
N ILE A 8 -10.47 -1.93 -2.30
CA ILE A 8 -10.24 -3.03 -3.24
C ILE A 8 -8.76 -3.34 -3.28
N GLY A 9 -8.42 -4.61 -3.06
CA GLY A 9 -7.06 -5.09 -3.21
C GLY A 9 -6.75 -5.42 -4.66
N PHE A 10 -5.55 -5.07 -5.12
CA PHE A 10 -5.09 -5.46 -6.44
C PHE A 10 -3.61 -5.83 -6.40
N ASP A 11 -3.19 -6.63 -7.38
CA ASP A 11 -1.79 -7.01 -7.56
C ASP A 11 -1.29 -6.41 -8.87
N PRO A 12 -0.29 -5.51 -8.82
CA PRO A 12 0.26 -4.89 -10.04
C PRO A 12 0.84 -5.88 -11.03
N HIS A 13 1.16 -7.11 -10.61
CA HIS A 13 1.70 -8.13 -11.50
C HIS A 13 0.61 -8.79 -12.36
N GLU A 14 -0.62 -8.82 -11.88
CA GLU A 14 -1.75 -9.47 -12.53
C GLU A 14 -2.79 -8.47 -13.04
N THR A 15 -2.89 -7.31 -12.39
CA THR A 15 -3.86 -6.28 -12.74
C THR A 15 -3.45 -5.58 -14.02
N ARG A 16 -4.36 -5.52 -14.96
CA ARG A 16 -4.18 -4.81 -16.23
C ARG A 16 -4.84 -3.43 -16.15
N LYS A 17 -4.36 -2.53 -17.00
CA LYS A 17 -4.91 -1.17 -17.11
C LYS A 17 -6.43 -1.16 -17.33
N LYS A 18 -6.94 -2.10 -18.13
CA LYS A 18 -8.37 -2.25 -18.37
C LYS A 18 -9.19 -2.56 -17.12
N HIS A 19 -8.59 -3.24 -16.12
CA HIS A 19 -9.27 -3.52 -14.86
C HIS A 19 -9.47 -2.23 -14.05
N LEU A 20 -8.44 -1.39 -13.96
CA LEU A 20 -8.57 -0.08 -13.30
C LEU A 20 -9.58 0.80 -14.04
N GLN A 21 -9.55 0.77 -15.37
CA GLN A 21 -10.48 1.54 -16.19
C GLN A 21 -11.93 1.09 -15.95
N GLY A 22 -12.15 -0.22 -15.82
CA GLY A 22 -13.48 -0.76 -15.50
C GLY A 22 -13.99 -0.33 -14.13
N LEU A 23 -13.11 -0.11 -13.15
CA LEU A 23 -13.48 0.33 -11.83
C LEU A 23 -13.98 1.78 -11.80
N THR A 24 -13.68 2.58 -12.81
CA THR A 24 -14.10 3.99 -12.86
C THR A 24 -15.61 4.16 -12.84
N ALA A 25 -16.35 3.18 -13.35
CA ALA A 25 -17.82 3.17 -13.29
C ALA A 25 -18.35 3.12 -11.85
N PHE A 26 -17.53 2.64 -10.90
CA PHE A 26 -17.89 2.49 -9.50
C PHE A 26 -17.11 3.44 -8.58
N ARG A 27 -16.47 4.46 -9.15
CA ARG A 27 -15.58 5.38 -8.44
C ARG A 27 -16.16 5.91 -7.13
N GLN A 28 -17.43 6.29 -7.13
CA GLN A 28 -18.11 6.85 -5.96
C GLN A 28 -18.23 5.87 -4.79
N HIS A 29 -18.08 4.56 -5.06
CA HIS A 29 -18.15 3.50 -4.06
C HIS A 29 -16.78 2.98 -3.65
N ILE A 30 -15.70 3.52 -4.20
CA ILE A 30 -14.34 3.08 -3.93
C ILE A 30 -13.61 4.14 -3.12
N TYR A 31 -13.14 3.74 -1.93
CA TYR A 31 -12.31 4.60 -1.10
C TYR A 31 -10.88 4.61 -1.59
N ASP A 32 -10.27 3.43 -1.68
CA ASP A 32 -8.89 3.29 -2.14
C ASP A 32 -8.64 1.90 -2.74
N LEU A 33 -7.48 1.78 -3.36
CA LEU A 33 -6.97 0.51 -3.88
C LEU A 33 -5.73 0.12 -3.09
N HIS A 34 -5.74 -1.05 -2.48
CA HIS A 34 -4.62 -1.60 -1.73
C HIS A 34 -3.71 -2.41 -2.65
N PHE A 35 -2.41 -2.20 -2.57
CA PHE A 35 -1.44 -2.97 -3.36
C PHE A 35 -0.21 -3.34 -2.54
N PRO A 36 0.41 -4.50 -2.84
CA PRO A 36 1.58 -4.96 -2.10
C PRO A 36 2.85 -4.21 -2.53
N HIS A 37 3.83 -4.19 -1.64
CA HIS A 37 5.18 -3.74 -1.98
C HIS A 37 5.79 -4.69 -3.01
N TYR A 38 6.55 -4.16 -3.95
CA TYR A 38 7.18 -4.96 -5.00
C TYR A 38 8.30 -5.86 -4.47
N ASN A 39 8.89 -5.52 -3.32
CA ASN A 39 9.99 -6.29 -2.72
C ASN A 39 9.57 -6.87 -1.38
N PRO A 40 9.24 -8.18 -1.33
CA PRO A 40 8.82 -8.82 -0.08
C PRO A 40 9.96 -8.92 0.95
N GLN A 41 11.22 -8.70 0.53
CA GLN A 41 12.37 -8.65 1.43
C GLN A 41 12.42 -7.34 2.22
N ILE A 42 11.85 -6.27 1.71
CA ILE A 42 11.70 -5.01 2.44
C ILE A 42 10.45 -5.07 3.31
N CYS A 43 9.33 -5.42 2.71
CA CYS A 43 8.08 -5.49 3.43
C CYS A 43 7.10 -6.45 2.72
N ALA A 44 6.63 -7.45 3.43
CA ALA A 44 5.64 -8.38 2.89
C ALA A 44 4.23 -7.88 3.18
N SER A 45 3.32 -8.10 2.24
CA SER A 45 1.92 -7.69 2.38
C SER A 45 1.06 -8.70 3.14
N GLY A 46 1.56 -9.91 3.32
CA GLY A 46 0.78 -11.02 3.84
C GLY A 46 0.00 -11.78 2.77
N ARG A 47 0.12 -11.36 1.51
CA ARG A 47 -0.49 -12.04 0.38
C ARG A 47 0.53 -12.94 -0.33
N PRO A 48 0.08 -14.01 -1.03
CA PRO A 48 0.97 -14.79 -1.86
C PRO A 48 1.69 -13.91 -2.88
N VAL A 49 2.98 -14.16 -3.05
CA VAL A 49 3.82 -13.40 -3.99
C VAL A 49 4.12 -14.29 -5.20
N ASN A 50 4.05 -13.70 -6.39
CA ASN A 50 4.45 -14.40 -7.60
C ASN A 50 5.98 -14.47 -7.66
N THR A 51 6.53 -15.64 -7.31
CA THR A 51 7.99 -15.88 -7.28
C THR A 51 8.60 -16.07 -8.66
N LYS A 52 7.78 -16.16 -9.71
CA LYS A 52 8.26 -16.36 -11.10
C LYS A 52 8.72 -15.06 -11.75
N ILE A 53 8.46 -13.91 -11.13
CA ILE A 53 8.82 -12.61 -11.67
C ILE A 53 10.06 -12.11 -10.93
N SER A 54 11.05 -11.60 -11.68
CA SER A 54 12.23 -10.97 -11.08
C SER A 54 11.86 -9.73 -10.27
N LEU A 55 12.70 -9.35 -9.33
CA LEU A 55 12.51 -8.13 -8.54
C LEU A 55 12.45 -6.89 -9.42
N TYR A 56 13.30 -6.83 -10.43
CA TYR A 56 13.31 -5.73 -11.40
C TYR A 56 11.98 -5.60 -12.12
N GLU A 57 11.44 -6.72 -12.61
CA GLU A 57 10.16 -6.73 -13.32
C GLU A 57 9.00 -6.40 -12.39
N ALA A 58 9.02 -6.90 -11.16
CA ALA A 58 8.01 -6.59 -10.15
C ALA A 58 7.96 -5.09 -9.86
N ARG A 59 9.12 -4.46 -9.67
CA ARG A 59 9.22 -3.02 -9.46
C ARG A 59 8.70 -2.26 -10.68
N ARG A 60 9.14 -2.65 -11.86
CA ARG A 60 8.73 -1.99 -13.11
C ARG A 60 7.22 -2.00 -13.29
N ARG A 61 6.57 -3.15 -13.10
CA ARG A 61 5.11 -3.26 -13.23
C ARG A 61 4.39 -2.42 -12.18
N THR A 62 4.86 -2.44 -10.95
CA THR A 62 4.28 -1.63 -9.87
C THR A 62 4.36 -0.14 -10.18
N MET A 63 5.54 0.34 -10.56
CA MET A 63 5.74 1.77 -10.85
C MET A 63 4.96 2.22 -12.08
N ASN A 64 4.90 1.37 -13.11
CA ASN A 64 4.12 1.67 -14.31
C ASN A 64 2.63 1.79 -14.00
N LEU A 65 2.10 0.89 -13.18
CA LEU A 65 0.68 0.93 -12.84
C LEU A 65 0.33 2.12 -11.95
N ILE A 66 1.19 2.48 -11.01
CA ILE A 66 1.03 3.69 -10.19
C ILE A 66 0.97 4.93 -11.09
N SER A 67 1.93 5.06 -11.99
CA SER A 67 1.99 6.22 -12.90
C SER A 67 0.79 6.27 -13.83
N TRP A 68 0.38 5.13 -14.36
CA TRP A 68 -0.78 5.06 -15.24
C TRP A 68 -2.06 5.44 -14.50
N ASN A 69 -2.24 4.93 -13.29
CA ASN A 69 -3.40 5.27 -12.45
C ASN A 69 -3.49 6.78 -12.21
N GLN A 70 -2.38 7.42 -11.88
CA GLN A 70 -2.37 8.86 -11.64
C GLN A 70 -2.77 9.68 -12.87
N ARG A 71 -2.34 9.24 -14.04
CA ARG A 71 -2.62 9.96 -15.29
C ARG A 71 -3.99 9.68 -15.86
N HIS A 72 -4.56 8.50 -15.61
CA HIS A 72 -5.78 8.06 -16.32
C HIS A 72 -6.98 7.81 -15.41
N THR A 73 -6.78 7.20 -14.25
CA THR A 73 -7.90 6.81 -13.38
C THR A 73 -7.95 7.55 -12.06
N GLY A 74 -6.82 7.95 -11.50
CA GLY A 74 -6.75 8.82 -10.32
C GLY A 74 -7.31 8.23 -9.04
N PHE A 75 -7.34 6.91 -8.88
CA PHE A 75 -7.73 6.29 -7.62
C PHE A 75 -6.69 6.55 -6.54
N LYS A 76 -7.16 6.66 -5.30
CA LYS A 76 -6.28 6.68 -4.15
C LYS A 76 -5.62 5.31 -3.99
N LEU A 77 -4.30 5.29 -3.95
CA LEU A 77 -3.52 4.07 -3.80
C LEU A 77 -2.99 3.97 -2.38
N SER A 78 -3.14 2.81 -1.75
CA SER A 78 -2.64 2.53 -0.41
C SER A 78 -1.66 1.36 -0.47
N LEU A 79 -0.42 1.64 -0.11
CA LEU A 79 0.66 0.64 -0.09
C LEU A 79 0.58 -0.19 1.18
N LEU A 80 0.60 -1.51 1.02
CA LEU A 80 0.57 -2.46 2.13
C LEU A 80 1.98 -2.65 2.71
N LEU A 81 2.18 -2.28 3.97
CA LEU A 81 3.43 -2.41 4.71
C LEU A 81 3.21 -3.25 5.97
N ASN A 82 2.71 -4.48 5.78
CA ASN A 82 2.22 -5.30 6.89
C ASN A 82 3.30 -6.05 7.66
N TYR A 83 4.26 -6.67 6.96
CA TYR A 83 5.28 -7.48 7.61
C TYR A 83 6.68 -7.01 7.24
N LEU A 84 7.46 -6.69 8.26
CA LEU A 84 8.87 -6.37 8.10
C LEU A 84 9.68 -7.65 8.36
N LEU A 85 10.59 -7.99 7.44
CA LEU A 85 11.48 -9.14 7.61
C LEU A 85 12.56 -8.87 8.66
N HIS A 86 12.94 -7.61 8.80
CA HIS A 86 13.95 -7.17 9.77
C HIS A 86 13.46 -5.88 10.42
N ASP A 87 13.91 -5.60 11.63
CA ASP A 87 13.60 -4.37 12.35
C ASP A 87 14.29 -3.14 11.74
N ASN A 88 14.45 -3.14 10.43
CA ASN A 88 15.09 -2.05 9.73
C ASN A 88 14.08 -1.02 9.25
N TYR A 89 13.47 -0.34 10.20
CA TYR A 89 12.46 0.68 9.95
C TYR A 89 12.98 1.80 9.05
N ARG A 90 14.23 2.19 9.24
CA ARG A 90 14.84 3.25 8.45
C ARG A 90 14.87 2.90 6.96
N ALA A 91 15.25 1.68 6.62
CA ALA A 91 15.28 1.24 5.24
C ALA A 91 13.90 1.28 4.59
N VAL A 92 12.86 0.88 5.33
CA VAL A 92 11.48 0.92 4.84
C VAL A 92 11.03 2.36 4.62
N VAL A 93 11.26 3.23 5.58
CA VAL A 93 10.90 4.66 5.47
C VAL A 93 11.64 5.32 4.30
N ASP A 94 12.95 5.08 4.18
CA ASP A 94 13.75 5.62 3.06
C ASP A 94 13.24 5.13 1.71
N ASN A 95 12.87 3.85 1.62
CA ASN A 95 12.30 3.28 0.39
C ASN A 95 10.98 3.95 0.03
N VAL A 96 10.10 4.16 1.00
CA VAL A 96 8.82 4.84 0.77
C VAL A 96 9.05 6.27 0.27
N ILE A 97 9.97 7.00 0.90
CA ILE A 97 10.29 8.39 0.53
C ILE A 97 10.85 8.47 -0.88
N LYS A 98 11.69 7.53 -1.27
CA LYS A 98 12.40 7.56 -2.56
C LYS A 98 11.57 7.00 -3.71
N GLU A 99 10.77 5.96 -3.46
CA GLU A 99 10.12 5.20 -4.52
C GLU A 99 8.62 5.50 -4.66
N PHE A 100 7.90 5.65 -3.58
CA PHE A 100 6.44 5.76 -3.61
C PHE A 100 5.93 7.18 -3.43
N TYR A 101 6.48 7.90 -2.48
CA TYR A 101 6.07 9.27 -2.20
C TYR A 101 6.23 10.21 -3.42
N PRO A 102 7.36 10.18 -4.17
CA PRO A 102 7.49 11.02 -5.36
C PRO A 102 6.51 10.67 -6.47
N ARG A 103 5.94 9.47 -6.43
CA ARG A 103 4.95 9.01 -7.42
C ARG A 103 3.51 9.25 -6.97
N GLY A 104 3.32 10.00 -5.89
CA GLY A 104 2.00 10.42 -5.43
C GLY A 104 1.29 9.46 -4.49
N VAL A 105 1.95 8.40 -4.02
CA VAL A 105 1.34 7.52 -3.02
C VAL A 105 1.36 8.22 -1.66
N ARG A 106 0.19 8.42 -1.08
CA ARG A 106 -0.01 9.20 0.16
C ARG A 106 -0.76 8.43 1.23
N SER A 107 -1.01 7.14 1.01
CA SER A 107 -1.73 6.28 1.93
C SER A 107 -0.98 4.97 2.12
N PHE A 108 -0.85 4.54 3.36
CA PHE A 108 -0.11 3.33 3.74
C PHE A 108 -0.91 2.54 4.74
N VAL A 109 -0.94 1.22 4.56
CA VAL A 109 -1.59 0.28 5.49
C VAL A 109 -0.49 -0.41 6.27
N VAL A 110 -0.46 -0.23 7.59
CA VAL A 110 0.67 -0.60 8.42
C VAL A 110 0.21 -1.41 9.63
N ALA A 111 0.86 -2.53 9.88
CA ALA A 111 0.58 -3.39 11.04
C ALA A 111 1.49 -3.10 12.23
N ASP A 112 2.69 -2.59 12.01
CA ASP A 112 3.69 -2.37 13.05
C ASP A 112 3.60 -0.95 13.62
N ILE A 113 3.41 -0.85 14.93
CA ILE A 113 3.21 0.44 15.63
C ILE A 113 4.43 1.35 15.50
N GLU A 114 5.64 0.80 15.61
CA GLU A 114 6.86 1.60 15.47
C GLU A 114 6.99 2.19 14.07
N LEU A 115 6.66 1.41 13.05
CA LEU A 115 6.65 1.89 11.67
C LEU A 115 5.61 3.00 11.48
N ILE A 116 4.43 2.88 12.09
CA ILE A 116 3.41 3.92 12.06
C ILE A 116 3.97 5.24 12.58
N LYS A 117 4.64 5.21 13.73
CA LYS A 117 5.22 6.41 14.34
C LYS A 117 6.25 7.05 13.44
N ARG A 118 7.16 6.25 12.86
CA ARG A 118 8.21 6.74 11.99
C ARG A 118 7.68 7.32 10.68
N LEU A 119 6.65 6.70 10.10
CA LEU A 119 6.02 7.22 8.90
C LEU A 119 5.28 8.54 9.17
N LYS A 120 4.58 8.64 10.29
CA LYS A 120 3.91 9.89 10.66
C LYS A 120 4.88 11.04 10.87
N ASP A 121 6.03 10.76 11.47
CA ASP A 121 7.07 11.76 11.67
C ASP A 121 7.71 12.19 10.35
N ALA A 122 8.01 11.24 9.47
CA ALA A 122 8.68 11.51 8.21
C ALA A 122 7.76 12.11 7.15
N LEU A 123 6.48 11.69 7.13
CA LEU A 123 5.50 12.05 6.10
C LEU A 123 4.18 12.47 6.76
N PRO A 124 4.13 13.65 7.40
CA PRO A 124 2.94 14.08 8.16
C PRO A 124 1.70 14.32 7.30
N ASP A 125 1.86 14.50 6.00
CA ASP A 125 0.75 14.69 5.05
C ASP A 125 0.16 13.36 4.52
N CYS A 126 0.69 12.23 4.97
CA CYS A 126 0.22 10.92 4.54
C CYS A 126 -0.86 10.38 5.46
N GLU A 127 -1.77 9.58 4.90
CA GLU A 127 -2.74 8.79 5.65
C GLU A 127 -2.11 7.48 6.05
N ILE A 128 -2.23 7.12 7.32
CA ILE A 128 -1.78 5.84 7.84
C ILE A 128 -3.01 5.07 8.33
N GLN A 129 -3.25 3.90 7.73
CA GLN A 129 -4.34 3.02 8.11
C GLN A 129 -3.77 1.84 8.92
N GLY A 130 -4.42 1.51 10.02
CA GLY A 130 -4.08 0.30 10.77
C GLY A 130 -4.50 -0.95 10.00
N SER A 131 -3.61 -1.92 9.91
CA SER A 131 -3.91 -3.18 9.25
C SER A 131 -4.75 -4.09 10.14
N CYS A 132 -5.69 -4.82 9.54
CA CYS A 132 -6.40 -5.90 10.24
C CYS A 132 -5.47 -7.06 10.66
N LEU A 133 -4.24 -7.08 10.14
CA LEU A 133 -3.21 -8.06 10.51
C LEU A 133 -2.39 -7.64 11.73
N SER A 134 -2.68 -6.50 12.35
CA SER A 134 -2.02 -6.05 13.57
C SER A 134 -2.57 -6.78 14.82
N HIS A 135 -2.57 -8.11 14.76
CA HIS A 135 -3.06 -8.99 15.82
C HIS A 135 -2.13 -9.07 17.04
N ARG A 136 -1.06 -8.28 17.07
CA ARG A 136 -0.19 -8.11 18.23
C ARG A 136 -0.69 -7.02 19.17
N MET A 137 -1.72 -6.27 18.79
CA MET A 137 -2.34 -5.29 19.66
C MET A 137 -3.16 -6.00 20.73
N THR A 138 -2.79 -5.82 21.99
CA THR A 138 -3.59 -6.28 23.13
C THR A 138 -4.76 -5.32 23.37
N GLU A 139 -5.76 -5.75 24.14
CA GLU A 139 -6.86 -4.86 24.55
C GLU A 139 -6.34 -3.60 25.22
N GLU A 140 -5.28 -3.72 26.03
CA GLU A 140 -4.63 -2.58 26.70
C GLU A 140 -4.05 -1.58 25.70
N GLU A 141 -3.46 -2.06 24.61
CA GLU A 141 -2.91 -1.20 23.56
C GLU A 141 -4.00 -0.48 22.77
N LEU A 142 -5.16 -1.10 22.64
CA LEU A 142 -6.30 -0.49 21.95
C LEU A 142 -6.98 0.58 22.80
N GLU A 143 -6.89 0.51 24.12
CA GLU A 143 -7.46 1.48 25.05
C GLU A 143 -6.60 2.73 25.22
N GLU A 144 -5.34 2.67 24.84
CA GLU A 144 -4.44 3.81 24.83
C GLU A 144 -4.64 4.65 23.57
#